data_fb10813d72555a2bc3bbbe5eca37a484
#
_entry.id   fb10813d72555a2bc3bbbe5eca37a484
#
_cell.length_a   1.000
_cell.length_b   1.000
_cell.length_c   1.000
_cell.angle_alpha   90.00
_cell.angle_beta   90.00
_cell.angle_gamma   90.00
#
_symmetry.space_group_name_H-M   'P 1'
#
loop_
_entity.id
_entity.type
_entity.pdbx_description
1 polymer ?
#
loop_
_entity_poly.entity_id
_entity_poly.type
_entity_poly.pdbx_seq_one_letter_code
_entity_poly.pdbx_strand_id
1 'polypeptide(L)'
;MKIHHLRSATFVIESGKHFILIDPMLGDQGTLPPFSVFRFKAAKNPTVDLPSNAQDLLAKVTHCLVTHSQTFGFKPLQHGDHLDSAGEEFLIKHSIPVTTLTKDKAYLEKYGMSVESGLEPWISTEFLGGNITAVPAQHGHGWIHKVMANGCGFFLELPNEPSIYISGDTVLTADVERALSELKPDITVVATGQAQMDVGQPLLMSTNEAMEFIRLSPGKVIANHMEALNHCPVDRTTLKRSLEAQNLLEKVSIPEDGESLTF
;
A
#
# COMPACT_ATOMS: atom_id res chain seq x y z
N MET A 1 -6.33 4.41 17.26
CA MET A 1 -5.49 4.45 16.04
C MET A 1 -5.84 5.64 15.17
N LYS A 2 -4.83 6.30 14.55
CA LYS A 2 -5.10 7.26 13.47
C LYS A 2 -4.36 6.83 12.22
N ILE A 3 -4.96 7.10 11.07
CA ILE A 3 -4.36 6.82 9.76
C ILE A 3 -4.27 8.14 9.00
N HIS A 4 -3.06 8.55 8.70
CA HIS A 4 -2.74 9.79 7.99
C HIS A 4 -2.40 9.44 6.54
N HIS A 5 -3.34 9.65 5.64
CA HIS A 5 -3.11 9.41 4.21
C HIS A 5 -2.20 10.50 3.64
N LEU A 6 -1.12 10.11 2.99
CA LEU A 6 -0.21 11.06 2.36
C LEU A 6 -0.50 11.14 0.86
N ARG A 7 -0.31 10.04 0.14
CA ARG A 7 -0.48 10.02 -1.33
C ARG A 7 -0.45 8.57 -1.84
N SER A 8 -1.35 8.19 -2.75
CA SER A 8 -1.38 6.85 -3.35
C SER A 8 -1.44 5.73 -2.31
N ALA A 9 -0.44 4.84 -2.28
CA ALA A 9 -0.29 3.78 -1.28
C ALA A 9 0.38 4.27 0.01
N THR A 10 0.99 5.47 0.01
CA THR A 10 1.78 5.99 1.13
C THR A 10 0.89 6.61 2.20
N PHE A 11 0.96 6.09 3.42
CA PHE A 11 0.27 6.62 4.60
C PHE A 11 1.04 6.31 5.89
N VAL A 12 0.66 6.95 7.00
CA VAL A 12 1.24 6.70 8.32
C VAL A 12 0.16 6.22 9.28
N ILE A 13 0.42 5.14 10.00
CA ILE A 13 -0.39 4.66 11.12
C ILE A 13 0.20 5.24 12.41
N GLU A 14 -0.59 6.06 13.12
CA GLU A 14 -0.27 6.53 14.47
C GLU A 14 -0.96 5.63 15.50
N SER A 15 -0.16 4.93 16.31
CA SER A 15 -0.59 4.07 17.40
C SER A 15 0.26 4.35 18.65
N GLY A 16 -0.30 5.05 19.61
CA GLY A 16 0.42 5.47 20.80
C GLY A 16 1.66 6.31 20.47
N LYS A 17 2.85 5.79 20.75
CA LYS A 17 4.14 6.43 20.44
C LYS A 17 4.73 6.00 19.08
N HIS A 18 4.08 5.07 18.38
CA HIS A 18 4.56 4.52 17.14
C HIS A 18 3.92 5.21 15.93
N PHE A 19 4.75 5.62 14.98
CA PHE A 19 4.36 6.18 13.69
C PHE A 19 4.93 5.26 12.62
N ILE A 20 4.07 4.43 12.02
CA ILE A 20 4.44 3.38 11.08
C ILE A 20 4.16 3.87 9.67
N LEU A 21 5.21 4.13 8.90
CA LEU A 21 5.12 4.56 7.50
C LEU A 21 4.92 3.33 6.60
N ILE A 22 3.95 3.42 5.70
CA ILE A 22 3.63 2.36 4.74
C ILE A 22 4.02 2.84 3.35
N ASP A 23 4.80 2.00 2.63
CA ASP A 23 5.15 2.15 1.22
C ASP A 23 5.59 3.57 0.84
N PRO A 24 6.82 4.00 1.23
CA PRO A 24 7.26 5.38 1.13
C PRO A 24 7.62 5.82 -0.29
N MET A 25 6.63 6.31 -1.04
CA MET A 25 6.81 7.10 -2.26
C MET A 25 6.87 8.58 -1.87
N LEU A 26 8.06 9.10 -1.58
CA LEU A 26 8.27 10.43 -0.98
C LEU A 26 8.83 11.48 -1.94
N GLY A 27 9.12 11.12 -3.18
CA GLY A 27 9.65 12.05 -4.19
C GLY A 27 8.65 13.14 -4.59
N ASP A 28 9.20 14.27 -5.05
CA ASP A 28 8.42 15.39 -5.58
C ASP A 28 7.64 14.97 -6.84
N GLN A 29 6.64 15.76 -7.20
CA GLN A 29 5.88 15.57 -8.44
C GLN A 29 6.83 15.42 -9.64
N GLY A 30 6.59 14.40 -10.46
CA GLY A 30 7.29 14.18 -11.71
C GLY A 30 8.69 13.56 -11.61
N THR A 31 9.06 13.00 -10.46
CA THR A 31 10.38 12.36 -10.26
C THR A 31 10.48 10.96 -10.85
N LEU A 32 9.34 10.27 -11.04
CA LEU A 32 9.27 8.95 -11.66
C LEU A 32 8.82 9.04 -13.13
N PRO A 33 9.22 8.08 -13.99
CA PRO A 33 8.74 8.04 -15.37
C PRO A 33 7.24 7.73 -15.44
N PRO A 34 6.59 7.95 -16.61
CA PRO A 34 5.25 7.43 -16.84
C PRO A 34 5.24 5.90 -16.74
N PHE A 35 4.24 5.34 -16.05
CA PHE A 35 4.01 3.90 -15.98
C PHE A 35 3.10 3.39 -17.10
N SER A 36 2.38 4.31 -17.76
CA SER A 36 1.69 4.07 -19.02
C SER A 36 1.92 5.24 -19.97
N VAL A 37 2.14 4.96 -21.26
CA VAL A 37 2.40 5.98 -22.29
C VAL A 37 1.42 5.90 -23.48
N PHE A 38 0.75 4.76 -23.67
CA PHE A 38 -0.17 4.51 -24.79
C PHE A 38 -1.61 4.30 -24.32
N ARG A 39 -1.83 3.55 -23.25
CA ARG A 39 -3.17 3.24 -22.74
C ARG A 39 -3.80 4.46 -22.04
N PHE A 40 -3.01 5.17 -21.27
CA PHE A 40 -3.42 6.39 -20.57
C PHE A 40 -2.55 7.58 -21.00
N LYS A 41 -3.00 8.78 -20.66
CA LYS A 41 -2.22 10.00 -20.93
C LYS A 41 -0.85 9.88 -20.24
N ALA A 42 0.21 9.95 -21.02
CA ALA A 42 1.57 9.94 -20.50
C ALA A 42 1.79 11.16 -19.58
N ALA A 43 2.17 10.89 -18.34
CA ALA A 43 2.55 11.89 -17.36
C ALA A 43 3.63 11.30 -16.46
N LYS A 44 4.61 12.14 -16.07
CA LYS A 44 5.56 11.74 -15.04
C LYS A 44 4.84 11.55 -13.70
N ASN A 45 5.29 10.57 -12.95
CA ASN A 45 4.78 10.24 -11.63
C ASN A 45 5.71 10.77 -10.51
N PRO A 46 5.23 10.99 -9.30
CA PRO A 46 3.81 11.16 -8.98
C PRO A 46 3.20 12.35 -9.72
N THR A 47 1.90 12.34 -9.97
CA THR A 47 1.21 13.44 -10.67
C THR A 47 0.87 14.61 -9.77
N VAL A 48 1.06 14.47 -8.47
CA VAL A 48 0.83 15.48 -7.42
C VAL A 48 1.97 15.45 -6.41
N ASP A 49 2.20 16.57 -5.72
CA ASP A 49 3.15 16.65 -4.61
C ASP A 49 2.62 15.97 -3.34
N LEU A 50 3.50 15.78 -2.35
CA LEU A 50 3.08 15.41 -1.00
C LEU A 50 2.27 16.54 -0.36
N PRO A 51 1.30 16.22 0.50
CA PRO A 51 0.51 17.24 1.20
C PRO A 51 1.37 18.05 2.17
N SER A 52 0.95 19.27 2.47
CA SER A 52 1.72 20.24 3.26
C SER A 52 2.07 19.75 4.68
N ASN A 53 1.27 18.85 5.24
CA ASN A 53 1.49 18.25 6.58
C ASN A 53 2.42 17.03 6.56
N ALA A 54 2.86 16.58 5.39
CA ALA A 54 3.68 15.36 5.26
C ALA A 54 4.98 15.44 6.06
N GLN A 55 5.70 16.57 6.01
CA GLN A 55 6.98 16.72 6.71
C GLN A 55 6.83 16.58 8.23
N ASP A 56 5.79 17.14 8.82
CA ASP A 56 5.52 17.03 10.27
C ASP A 56 5.18 15.60 10.70
N LEU A 57 4.56 14.82 9.82
CA LEU A 57 4.27 13.40 10.05
C LEU A 57 5.52 12.56 9.87
N LEU A 58 6.27 12.77 8.79
CA LEU A 58 7.51 12.06 8.50
C LEU A 58 8.55 12.25 9.60
N ALA A 59 8.65 13.44 10.20
CA ALA A 59 9.55 13.70 11.31
C ALA A 59 9.28 12.83 12.56
N LYS A 60 8.10 12.22 12.66
CA LYS A 60 7.69 11.36 13.79
C LYS A 60 7.83 9.87 13.48
N VAL A 61 8.10 9.48 12.23
CA VAL A 61 8.15 8.08 11.79
C VAL A 61 9.16 7.30 12.62
N THR A 62 8.72 6.17 13.15
CA THR A 62 9.51 5.27 13.99
C THR A 62 9.80 3.92 13.32
N HIS A 63 8.96 3.49 12.40
CA HIS A 63 9.03 2.20 11.69
C HIS A 63 8.51 2.35 10.27
N CYS A 64 8.91 1.45 9.38
CA CYS A 64 8.39 1.39 8.03
C CYS A 64 7.99 -0.05 7.65
N LEU A 65 6.86 -0.19 6.97
CA LEU A 65 6.45 -1.42 6.32
C LEU A 65 6.50 -1.23 4.80
N VAL A 66 7.15 -2.15 4.10
CA VAL A 66 7.22 -2.17 2.63
C VAL A 66 6.54 -3.43 2.13
N THR A 67 5.41 -3.26 1.42
CA THR A 67 4.59 -4.37 0.91
C THR A 67 5.30 -5.14 -0.19
N HIS A 68 6.00 -4.44 -1.06
CA HIS A 68 6.84 -4.99 -2.13
C HIS A 68 7.81 -3.93 -2.65
N SER A 69 8.93 -4.36 -3.21
CA SER A 69 9.97 -3.43 -3.69
C SER A 69 10.50 -3.78 -5.08
N GLN A 70 10.64 -5.06 -5.42
CA GLN A 70 11.31 -5.47 -6.65
C GLN A 70 10.90 -6.88 -7.10
N THR A 71 11.12 -7.20 -8.39
CA THR A 71 10.83 -8.51 -8.97
C THR A 71 12.11 -9.36 -9.11
N PHE A 72 13.16 -8.80 -9.71
CA PHE A 72 14.35 -9.55 -10.13
C PHE A 72 15.65 -9.09 -9.46
N GLY A 73 15.59 -8.31 -8.39
CA GLY A 73 16.78 -7.75 -7.73
C GLY A 73 17.52 -6.67 -8.57
N PHE A 74 16.85 -6.11 -9.56
CA PHE A 74 17.40 -5.12 -10.49
C PHE A 74 16.78 -3.75 -10.25
N LYS A 75 17.58 -2.79 -9.77
CA LYS A 75 17.15 -1.47 -9.32
C LYS A 75 16.23 -0.71 -10.30
N PRO A 76 16.50 -0.67 -11.62
CA PRO A 76 15.61 0.00 -12.56
C PRO A 76 14.20 -0.60 -12.69
N LEU A 77 13.98 -1.82 -12.19
CA LEU A 77 12.67 -2.48 -12.14
C LEU A 77 12.06 -2.45 -10.74
N GLN A 78 12.60 -1.61 -9.85
CA GLN A 78 11.99 -1.40 -8.52
C GLN A 78 10.64 -0.70 -8.67
N HIS A 79 9.70 -1.10 -7.81
CA HIS A 79 8.38 -0.49 -7.73
C HIS A 79 8.46 0.87 -7.02
N GLY A 80 8.77 1.92 -7.80
CA GLY A 80 8.97 3.28 -7.29
C GLY A 80 7.70 3.94 -6.74
N ASP A 81 6.54 3.39 -7.01
CA ASP A 81 5.26 3.82 -6.45
C ASP A 81 5.01 3.32 -5.01
N HIS A 82 5.83 2.37 -4.52
CA HIS A 82 5.81 1.87 -3.15
C HIS A 82 7.10 2.17 -2.38
N LEU A 83 8.21 2.29 -3.08
CA LEU A 83 9.50 2.67 -2.50
C LEU A 83 10.34 3.38 -3.56
N ASP A 84 10.30 4.70 -3.58
CA ASP A 84 11.12 5.51 -4.47
C ASP A 84 12.46 5.91 -3.85
N SER A 85 13.31 6.57 -4.64
CA SER A 85 14.65 6.98 -4.17
C SER A 85 14.58 7.93 -2.97
N ALA A 86 13.59 8.83 -2.92
CA ALA A 86 13.43 9.75 -1.78
C ALA A 86 12.98 9.00 -0.52
N GLY A 87 12.11 7.98 -0.67
CA GLY A 87 11.72 7.07 0.42
C GLY A 87 12.92 6.30 0.97
N GLU A 88 13.76 5.75 0.08
CA GLU A 88 15.00 5.07 0.49
C GLU A 88 15.95 6.01 1.24
N GLU A 89 16.21 7.20 0.67
CA GLU A 89 17.07 8.20 1.31
C GLU A 89 16.54 8.61 2.69
N PHE A 90 15.22 8.77 2.82
CA PHE A 90 14.56 9.06 4.09
C PHE A 90 14.81 7.94 5.11
N LEU A 91 14.55 6.68 4.74
CA LEU A 91 14.72 5.53 5.62
C LEU A 91 16.17 5.38 6.08
N ILE A 92 17.14 5.53 5.18
CA ILE A 92 18.57 5.45 5.47
C ILE A 92 19.02 6.60 6.37
N LYS A 93 18.70 7.84 5.99
CA LYS A 93 19.10 9.06 6.71
C LYS A 93 18.63 9.07 8.16
N HIS A 94 17.41 8.60 8.38
CA HIS A 94 16.80 8.58 9.71
C HIS A 94 16.95 7.25 10.43
N SER A 95 17.65 6.27 9.83
CA SER A 95 17.85 4.91 10.37
C SER A 95 16.52 4.25 10.78
N ILE A 96 15.47 4.45 9.96
CA ILE A 96 14.14 3.88 10.22
C ILE A 96 14.19 2.36 10.01
N PRO A 97 13.83 1.54 11.01
CA PRO A 97 13.75 0.10 10.87
C PRO A 97 12.63 -0.28 9.88
N VAL A 98 12.95 -1.19 8.96
CA VAL A 98 12.04 -1.66 7.92
C VAL A 98 11.62 -3.09 8.20
N THR A 99 10.33 -3.37 8.05
CA THR A 99 9.77 -4.73 8.02
C THR A 99 9.19 -4.99 6.63
N THR A 100 9.52 -6.14 6.06
CA THR A 100 9.09 -6.57 4.72
C THR A 100 9.08 -8.10 4.64
N LEU A 101 8.81 -8.68 3.46
CA LEU A 101 8.99 -10.13 3.27
C LEU A 101 10.47 -10.53 3.30
N THR A 102 10.76 -11.72 3.82
CA THR A 102 12.12 -12.28 3.86
C THR A 102 12.80 -12.27 2.49
N LYS A 103 12.06 -12.52 1.42
CA LYS A 103 12.61 -12.51 0.05
C LYS A 103 13.15 -11.15 -0.40
N ASP A 104 12.62 -10.05 0.16
CA ASP A 104 13.02 -8.69 -0.21
C ASP A 104 14.10 -8.11 0.72
N LYS A 105 14.32 -8.74 1.89
CA LYS A 105 15.26 -8.29 2.91
C LYS A 105 16.66 -8.03 2.35
N ALA A 106 17.27 -9.03 1.72
CA ALA A 106 18.64 -8.91 1.20
C ALA A 106 18.78 -7.83 0.12
N TYR A 107 17.73 -7.58 -0.64
CA TYR A 107 17.70 -6.50 -1.62
C TYR A 107 17.70 -5.13 -0.94
N LEU A 108 16.85 -4.89 0.03
CA LEU A 108 16.76 -3.61 0.74
C LEU A 108 18.04 -3.33 1.54
N GLU A 109 18.61 -4.33 2.22
CA GLU A 109 19.89 -4.23 2.93
C GLU A 109 21.06 -3.88 2.00
N LYS A 110 21.10 -4.47 0.80
CA LYS A 110 22.10 -4.15 -0.23
C LYS A 110 22.08 -2.66 -0.61
N TYR A 111 20.94 -2.00 -0.54
CA TYR A 111 20.81 -0.57 -0.81
C TYR A 111 20.85 0.31 0.44
N GLY A 112 21.29 -0.24 1.58
CA GLY A 112 21.62 0.51 2.78
C GLY A 112 20.47 0.69 3.79
N MET A 113 19.31 0.12 3.55
CA MET A 113 18.20 0.18 4.50
C MET A 113 18.39 -0.81 5.66
N SER A 114 17.95 -0.43 6.86
CA SER A 114 17.99 -1.27 8.06
C SER A 114 16.76 -2.17 8.11
N VAL A 115 16.87 -3.42 7.64
CA VAL A 115 15.76 -4.37 7.69
C VAL A 115 15.76 -5.14 9.00
N GLU A 116 14.92 -4.72 9.93
CA GLU A 116 14.78 -5.34 11.25
C GLU A 116 14.13 -6.71 11.15
N SER A 117 13.07 -6.86 10.38
CA SER A 117 12.33 -8.12 10.25
C SER A 117 12.00 -8.49 8.82
N GLY A 118 12.29 -9.75 8.46
CA GLY A 118 11.80 -10.41 7.27
C GLY A 118 10.66 -11.35 7.63
N LEU A 119 9.47 -11.13 7.06
CA LEU A 119 8.29 -11.92 7.36
C LEU A 119 8.11 -13.09 6.40
N GLU A 120 7.68 -14.20 6.94
CA GLU A 120 7.18 -15.33 6.16
C GLU A 120 5.65 -15.27 6.04
N PRO A 121 5.09 -15.60 4.87
CA PRO A 121 3.65 -15.59 4.67
C PRO A 121 2.89 -16.44 5.71
N TRP A 122 1.82 -15.89 6.25
CA TRP A 122 0.94 -16.53 7.24
C TRP A 122 1.59 -16.89 8.58
N ILE A 123 2.81 -16.42 8.83
CA ILE A 123 3.46 -16.58 10.14
C ILE A 123 3.28 -15.28 10.94
N SER A 124 2.58 -15.40 12.07
CA SER A 124 2.44 -14.29 13.03
C SER A 124 3.79 -14.05 13.72
N THR A 125 4.26 -12.82 13.65
CA THR A 125 5.56 -12.40 14.20
C THR A 125 5.32 -11.24 15.17
N GLU A 126 6.08 -11.20 16.27
CA GLU A 126 6.00 -10.09 17.22
C GLU A 126 6.36 -8.75 16.55
N PHE A 127 5.55 -7.73 16.78
CA PHE A 127 5.76 -6.39 16.25
C PHE A 127 5.18 -5.33 17.17
N LEU A 128 6.03 -4.44 17.70
CA LEU A 128 5.64 -3.30 18.55
C LEU A 128 4.77 -3.66 19.77
N GLY A 129 5.04 -4.82 20.37
CA GLY A 129 4.28 -5.34 21.52
C GLY A 129 2.96 -6.02 21.16
N GLY A 130 2.65 -6.10 19.89
CA GLY A 130 1.56 -6.88 19.31
C GLY A 130 2.10 -7.85 18.26
N ASN A 131 1.36 -8.07 17.17
CA ASN A 131 1.73 -9.00 16.12
C ASN A 131 1.55 -8.41 14.73
N ILE A 132 2.34 -8.91 13.79
CA ILE A 132 2.21 -8.68 12.35
C ILE A 132 2.19 -10.02 11.60
N THR A 133 1.29 -10.15 10.64
CA THR A 133 1.22 -11.31 9.74
C THR A 133 1.25 -10.84 8.30
N ALA A 134 2.17 -11.39 7.50
CA ALA A 134 2.20 -11.14 6.06
C ALA A 134 1.18 -12.02 5.34
N VAL A 135 0.32 -11.41 4.53
CA VAL A 135 -0.67 -12.10 3.67
C VAL A 135 -0.18 -12.05 2.23
N PRO A 136 -0.05 -13.19 1.51
CA PRO A 136 0.41 -13.17 0.13
C PRO A 136 -0.42 -12.26 -0.76
N ALA A 137 0.24 -11.44 -1.57
CA ALA A 137 -0.38 -10.57 -2.57
C ALA A 137 0.00 -11.01 -3.97
N GLN A 138 -0.96 -11.01 -4.90
CA GLN A 138 -0.74 -11.26 -6.30
C GLN A 138 -0.90 -9.96 -7.10
N HIS A 139 0.22 -9.41 -7.56
CA HIS A 139 0.24 -8.14 -8.27
C HIS A 139 -0.09 -8.31 -9.76
N GLY A 140 -1.37 -8.47 -10.04
CA GLY A 140 -1.93 -8.53 -11.40
C GLY A 140 -2.63 -9.83 -11.76
N HIS A 141 -3.44 -9.72 -12.80
CA HIS A 141 -4.18 -10.83 -13.38
C HIS A 141 -3.38 -11.57 -14.48
N GLY A 142 -3.81 -12.79 -14.78
CA GLY A 142 -3.29 -13.58 -15.89
C GLY A 142 -1.78 -13.83 -15.79
N TRP A 143 -1.03 -13.56 -16.85
CA TRP A 143 0.42 -13.81 -16.90
C TRP A 143 1.26 -12.67 -16.29
N ILE A 144 0.68 -11.46 -16.21
CA ILE A 144 1.44 -10.27 -15.81
C ILE A 144 2.00 -10.40 -14.39
N HIS A 145 1.29 -11.04 -13.46
CA HIS A 145 1.77 -11.23 -12.09
C HIS A 145 3.11 -11.98 -12.00
N LYS A 146 3.46 -12.78 -13.04
CA LYS A 146 4.73 -13.54 -13.06
C LYS A 146 5.96 -12.67 -13.28
N VAL A 147 5.76 -11.46 -13.80
CA VAL A 147 6.82 -10.48 -14.06
C VAL A 147 6.69 -9.24 -13.16
N MET A 148 5.68 -9.20 -12.29
CA MET A 148 5.50 -8.14 -11.29
C MET A 148 6.05 -8.56 -9.93
N ALA A 149 6.36 -7.58 -9.08
CA ALA A 149 6.77 -7.83 -7.71
C ALA A 149 5.57 -8.28 -6.86
N ASN A 150 5.24 -9.57 -6.88
CA ASN A 150 4.24 -10.09 -5.94
C ASN A 150 4.77 -9.92 -4.52
N GLY A 151 4.11 -9.10 -3.73
CA GLY A 151 4.48 -8.74 -2.37
C GLY A 151 3.61 -9.41 -1.32
N CYS A 152 3.26 -8.64 -0.32
CA CYS A 152 2.30 -9.03 0.71
C CYS A 152 1.41 -7.86 1.12
N GLY A 153 0.25 -8.20 1.66
CA GLY A 153 -0.46 -7.35 2.59
C GLY A 153 0.06 -7.57 4.01
N PHE A 154 -0.29 -6.68 4.92
CA PHE A 154 0.05 -6.78 6.34
C PHE A 154 -1.21 -6.79 7.19
N PHE A 155 -1.37 -7.78 8.05
CA PHE A 155 -2.33 -7.77 9.13
C PHE A 155 -1.63 -7.43 10.44
N LEU A 156 -2.07 -6.37 11.11
CA LEU A 156 -1.48 -5.85 12.34
C LEU A 156 -2.49 -5.93 13.49
N GLU A 157 -2.02 -6.46 14.61
CA GLU A 157 -2.72 -6.47 15.89
C GLU A 157 -1.85 -5.73 16.90
N LEU A 158 -2.11 -4.43 17.11
CA LEU A 158 -1.35 -3.61 18.05
C LEU A 158 -2.08 -3.50 19.40
N PRO A 159 -1.37 -3.34 20.53
CA PRO A 159 -1.99 -3.29 21.85
C PRO A 159 -3.01 -2.16 21.99
N ASN A 160 -4.24 -2.51 22.39
CA ASN A 160 -5.37 -1.59 22.62
C ASN A 160 -5.82 -0.80 21.37
N GLU A 161 -5.50 -1.29 20.19
CA GLU A 161 -5.91 -0.69 18.92
C GLU A 161 -6.81 -1.64 18.13
N PRO A 162 -7.68 -1.14 17.25
CA PRO A 162 -8.36 -2.02 16.30
C PRO A 162 -7.35 -2.72 15.39
N SER A 163 -7.64 -3.97 15.03
CA SER A 163 -6.84 -4.71 14.06
C SER A 163 -6.97 -4.12 12.66
N ILE A 164 -5.88 -4.11 11.89
CA ILE A 164 -5.87 -3.53 10.56
C ILE A 164 -5.23 -4.49 9.54
N TYR A 165 -5.89 -4.68 8.40
CA TYR A 165 -5.35 -5.38 7.23
C TYR A 165 -5.10 -4.40 6.09
N ILE A 166 -3.86 -4.29 5.65
CA ILE A 166 -3.40 -3.51 4.51
C ILE A 166 -3.22 -4.49 3.37
N SER A 167 -4.00 -4.39 2.29
CA SER A 167 -3.95 -5.38 1.20
C SER A 167 -2.63 -5.38 0.42
N GLY A 168 -1.94 -4.23 0.37
CA GLY A 168 -0.89 -4.00 -0.63
C GLY A 168 -1.46 -4.08 -2.05
N ASP A 169 -0.59 -4.24 -3.03
CA ASP A 169 -0.97 -4.37 -4.42
C ASP A 169 -1.31 -5.81 -4.76
N THR A 170 -2.60 -6.07 -4.85
CA THR A 170 -3.13 -7.41 -5.12
C THR A 170 -4.42 -7.37 -5.93
N VAL A 171 -4.70 -8.45 -6.62
CA VAL A 171 -6.05 -8.81 -7.09
C VAL A 171 -6.78 -9.59 -6.00
N LEU A 172 -8.08 -9.81 -6.13
CA LEU A 172 -8.84 -10.61 -5.17
C LEU A 172 -8.48 -12.10 -5.32
N THR A 173 -7.68 -12.59 -4.39
CA THR A 173 -7.20 -13.98 -4.35
C THR A 173 -7.80 -14.74 -3.19
N ALA A 174 -7.67 -16.08 -3.20
CA ALA A 174 -8.05 -16.91 -2.06
C ALA A 174 -7.33 -16.53 -0.75
N ASP A 175 -6.06 -16.07 -0.82
CA ASP A 175 -5.33 -15.57 0.34
C ASP A 175 -5.94 -14.28 0.90
N VAL A 176 -6.37 -13.37 0.03
CA VAL A 176 -7.07 -12.14 0.44
C VAL A 176 -8.42 -12.47 1.08
N GLU A 177 -9.23 -13.34 0.44
CA GLU A 177 -10.52 -13.79 1.01
C GLU A 177 -10.34 -14.50 2.35
N ARG A 178 -9.29 -15.32 2.46
CA ARG A 178 -8.90 -15.99 3.71
C ARG A 178 -8.56 -14.96 4.79
N ALA A 179 -7.77 -13.93 4.47
CA ALA A 179 -7.43 -12.88 5.44
C ALA A 179 -8.68 -12.16 5.97
N LEU A 180 -9.62 -11.81 5.09
CA LEU A 180 -10.87 -11.16 5.48
C LEU A 180 -11.76 -12.06 6.34
N SER A 181 -11.86 -13.35 6.02
CA SER A 181 -12.75 -14.29 6.71
C SER A 181 -12.19 -14.88 8.00
N GLU A 182 -10.87 -15.18 8.05
CA GLU A 182 -10.23 -15.81 9.20
C GLU A 182 -9.65 -14.79 10.18
N LEU A 183 -8.92 -13.75 9.71
CA LEU A 183 -8.31 -12.73 10.57
C LEU A 183 -9.33 -11.67 11.02
N LYS A 184 -10.41 -11.48 10.26
CA LYS A 184 -11.54 -10.59 10.58
C LYS A 184 -11.11 -9.18 11.02
N PRO A 185 -10.33 -8.45 10.20
CA PRO A 185 -9.83 -7.13 10.54
C PRO A 185 -10.94 -6.12 10.86
N ASP A 186 -10.74 -5.30 11.89
CA ASP A 186 -11.64 -4.18 12.22
C ASP A 186 -11.55 -3.07 11.17
N ILE A 187 -10.36 -2.91 10.56
CA ILE A 187 -10.08 -1.94 9.49
C ILE A 187 -9.39 -2.68 8.34
N THR A 188 -9.79 -2.37 7.11
CA THR A 188 -9.07 -2.82 5.91
C THR A 188 -8.63 -1.62 5.08
N VAL A 189 -7.41 -1.64 4.54
CA VAL A 189 -6.92 -0.67 3.55
C VAL A 189 -6.77 -1.40 2.23
N VAL A 190 -7.40 -0.89 1.17
CA VAL A 190 -7.43 -1.54 -0.14
C VAL A 190 -7.04 -0.59 -1.28
N ALA A 191 -6.15 -1.07 -2.16
CA ALA A 191 -5.76 -0.38 -3.38
C ALA A 191 -6.88 -0.44 -4.42
N THR A 192 -7.47 0.71 -4.75
CA THR A 192 -8.68 0.80 -5.60
C THR A 192 -8.48 1.52 -6.93
N GLY A 193 -7.26 1.98 -7.23
CA GLY A 193 -6.94 2.71 -8.46
C GLY A 193 -7.04 1.90 -9.75
N GLN A 194 -7.20 0.58 -9.67
CA GLN A 194 -7.26 -0.33 -10.82
C GLN A 194 -6.05 -0.17 -11.75
N ALA A 195 -4.84 -0.03 -11.18
CA ALA A 195 -3.61 0.21 -11.93
C ALA A 195 -3.45 -0.76 -13.11
N GLN A 196 -3.00 -0.23 -14.25
CA GLN A 196 -2.84 -1.01 -15.47
C GLN A 196 -1.71 -0.44 -16.33
N MET A 197 -0.80 -1.31 -16.77
CA MET A 197 0.27 -0.96 -17.72
C MET A 197 -0.28 -0.87 -19.16
N ASP A 198 0.56 -0.43 -20.11
CA ASP A 198 0.20 -0.36 -21.53
C ASP A 198 -0.15 -1.73 -22.13
N VAL A 199 0.42 -2.79 -21.58
CA VAL A 199 0.16 -4.18 -21.98
C VAL A 199 -0.24 -5.03 -20.78
N GLY A 200 -0.94 -6.13 -21.03
CA GLY A 200 -1.40 -7.03 -19.99
C GLY A 200 -2.75 -6.66 -19.40
N GLN A 201 -3.11 -7.38 -18.36
CA GLN A 201 -4.34 -7.20 -17.60
C GLN A 201 -4.11 -6.25 -16.43
N PRO A 202 -5.17 -5.81 -15.71
CA PRO A 202 -5.02 -4.97 -14.53
C PRO A 202 -4.05 -5.57 -13.50
N LEU A 203 -3.27 -4.68 -12.87
CA LEU A 203 -2.30 -5.02 -11.83
C LEU A 203 -2.95 -5.10 -10.44
N LEU A 204 -4.03 -4.35 -10.26
CA LEU A 204 -4.84 -4.29 -9.04
C LEU A 204 -6.22 -4.88 -9.29
N MET A 205 -7.01 -4.98 -8.23
CA MET A 205 -8.41 -5.33 -8.31
C MET A 205 -9.14 -4.45 -9.33
N SER A 206 -9.95 -5.07 -10.18
CA SER A 206 -10.95 -4.36 -10.95
C SER A 206 -11.96 -3.70 -10.02
N THR A 207 -12.72 -2.72 -10.52
CA THR A 207 -13.78 -2.10 -9.71
C THR A 207 -14.74 -3.13 -9.13
N ASN A 208 -15.10 -4.19 -9.88
CA ASN A 208 -15.98 -5.25 -9.37
C ASN A 208 -15.33 -6.07 -8.25
N GLU A 209 -14.07 -6.42 -8.37
CA GLU A 209 -13.32 -7.13 -7.31
C GLU A 209 -13.14 -6.25 -6.08
N ALA A 210 -12.88 -4.94 -6.27
CA ALA A 210 -12.81 -4.00 -5.15
C ALA A 210 -14.17 -3.91 -4.41
N MET A 211 -15.30 -3.89 -5.14
CA MET A 211 -16.62 -3.94 -4.52
C MET A 211 -16.84 -5.26 -3.76
N GLU A 212 -16.37 -6.38 -4.28
CA GLU A 212 -16.47 -7.68 -3.59
C GLU A 212 -15.56 -7.73 -2.35
N PHE A 213 -14.32 -7.28 -2.45
CA PHE A 213 -13.43 -7.10 -1.29
C PHE A 213 -14.10 -6.28 -0.18
N ILE A 214 -14.75 -5.16 -0.54
CA ILE A 214 -15.45 -4.28 0.39
C ILE A 214 -16.64 -5.00 1.05
N ARG A 215 -17.39 -5.80 0.31
CA ARG A 215 -18.49 -6.61 0.89
C ARG A 215 -17.97 -7.65 1.87
N LEU A 216 -16.89 -8.34 1.50
CA LEU A 216 -16.26 -9.39 2.33
C LEU A 216 -15.54 -8.80 3.56
N SER A 217 -15.10 -7.55 3.51
CA SER A 217 -14.44 -6.91 4.65
C SER A 217 -15.38 -6.85 5.86
N PRO A 218 -15.00 -7.39 7.04
CA PRO A 218 -15.90 -7.42 8.20
C PRO A 218 -16.08 -6.04 8.85
N GLY A 219 -15.05 -5.21 8.82
CA GLY A 219 -15.00 -3.89 9.46
C GLY A 219 -15.11 -2.71 8.48
N LYS A 220 -14.54 -1.58 8.88
CA LYS A 220 -14.44 -0.37 8.07
C LYS A 220 -13.39 -0.54 6.97
N VAL A 221 -13.60 0.11 5.83
CA VAL A 221 -12.67 0.05 4.69
C VAL A 221 -12.12 1.44 4.40
N ILE A 222 -10.83 1.51 4.10
CA ILE A 222 -10.14 2.70 3.60
C ILE A 222 -9.70 2.39 2.18
N ALA A 223 -10.13 3.20 1.23
CA ALA A 223 -9.71 3.10 -0.17
C ALA A 223 -8.52 4.03 -0.44
N ASN A 224 -7.44 3.49 -0.99
CA ASN A 224 -6.24 4.25 -1.35
C ASN A 224 -5.73 3.88 -2.74
N HIS A 225 -4.50 4.27 -3.06
CA HIS A 225 -3.79 3.98 -4.31
C HIS A 225 -4.55 4.50 -5.55
N MET A 226 -4.95 5.77 -5.54
CA MET A 226 -5.64 6.46 -6.61
C MET A 226 -4.92 7.77 -6.99
N GLU A 227 -5.18 8.28 -8.19
CA GLU A 227 -4.91 9.64 -8.69
C GLU A 227 -3.44 10.06 -8.82
N ALA A 228 -2.58 9.73 -7.88
CA ALA A 228 -1.17 10.17 -7.90
C ALA A 228 -0.30 9.49 -8.98
N LEU A 229 -0.84 8.50 -9.69
CA LEU A 229 -0.12 7.71 -10.69
C LEU A 229 -0.89 7.65 -12.00
N ASN A 230 -0.20 7.88 -13.11
CA ASN A 230 -0.84 8.01 -14.43
C ASN A 230 -1.43 6.71 -14.99
N HIS A 231 -1.19 5.58 -14.36
CA HIS A 231 -1.71 4.26 -14.76
C HIS A 231 -2.88 3.77 -13.89
N CYS A 232 -3.37 4.62 -12.98
CA CYS A 232 -4.52 4.36 -12.12
C CYS A 232 -5.78 5.07 -12.68
N PRO A 233 -6.63 4.40 -13.47
CA PRO A 233 -7.77 5.04 -14.13
C PRO A 233 -8.94 5.34 -13.20
N VAL A 234 -9.01 4.70 -12.03
CA VAL A 234 -10.07 4.93 -11.06
C VAL A 234 -9.64 6.03 -10.09
N ASP A 235 -10.34 7.16 -10.15
CA ASP A 235 -10.21 8.29 -9.23
C ASP A 235 -11.22 8.21 -8.07
N ARG A 236 -11.09 9.07 -7.06
CA ARG A 236 -11.99 9.16 -5.89
C ARG A 236 -13.46 9.36 -6.31
N THR A 237 -13.69 10.20 -7.31
CA THR A 237 -15.05 10.48 -7.84
C THR A 237 -15.67 9.26 -8.48
N THR A 238 -14.91 8.54 -9.30
CA THR A 238 -15.36 7.32 -9.98
C THR A 238 -15.63 6.20 -8.97
N LEU A 239 -14.74 6.03 -7.99
CA LEU A 239 -14.93 5.07 -6.91
C LEU A 239 -16.18 5.39 -6.10
N LYS A 240 -16.38 6.65 -5.70
CA LYS A 240 -17.54 7.09 -4.93
C LYS A 240 -18.85 6.75 -5.65
N ARG A 241 -18.95 7.06 -6.94
CA ARG A 241 -20.13 6.70 -7.75
C ARG A 241 -20.40 5.20 -7.78
N SER A 242 -19.34 4.39 -7.89
CA SER A 242 -19.45 2.92 -7.90
C SER A 242 -19.94 2.38 -6.55
N LEU A 243 -19.47 2.97 -5.45
CA LEU A 243 -19.89 2.63 -4.08
C LEU A 243 -21.36 3.03 -3.84
N GLU A 244 -21.76 4.22 -4.26
CA GLU A 244 -23.14 4.71 -4.16
C GLU A 244 -24.09 3.79 -4.92
N ALA A 245 -23.76 3.40 -6.15
CA ALA A 245 -24.57 2.51 -6.98
C ALA A 245 -24.77 1.12 -6.35
N GLN A 246 -23.92 0.72 -5.42
CA GLN A 246 -23.95 -0.59 -4.76
C GLN A 246 -24.30 -0.52 -3.26
N ASN A 247 -24.67 0.66 -2.75
CA ASN A 247 -24.99 0.92 -1.33
C ASN A 247 -23.84 0.55 -0.37
N LEU A 248 -22.58 0.79 -0.78
CA LEU A 248 -21.39 0.48 -0.01
C LEU A 248 -20.67 1.72 0.56
N LEU A 249 -21.12 2.94 0.21
CA LEU A 249 -20.43 4.18 0.57
C LEU A 249 -20.25 4.36 2.08
N GLU A 250 -21.25 4.02 2.88
CA GLU A 250 -21.23 4.14 4.35
C GLU A 250 -20.12 3.29 5.03
N LYS A 251 -19.65 2.25 4.33
CA LYS A 251 -18.63 1.33 4.82
C LYS A 251 -17.21 1.81 4.51
N VAL A 252 -17.06 2.72 3.53
CA VAL A 252 -15.76 3.08 2.93
C VAL A 252 -15.41 4.54 3.20
N SER A 253 -14.23 4.76 3.76
CA SER A 253 -13.58 6.07 3.79
C SER A 253 -12.68 6.21 2.56
N ILE A 254 -12.77 7.35 1.88
CA ILE A 254 -11.96 7.69 0.69
C ILE A 254 -11.18 8.96 1.06
N PRO A 255 -10.03 8.85 1.74
CA PRO A 255 -9.33 10.03 2.24
C PRO A 255 -8.74 10.88 1.12
N GLU A 256 -8.75 12.19 1.30
CA GLU A 256 -7.97 13.12 0.50
C GLU A 256 -6.49 13.07 0.90
N ASP A 257 -5.59 13.52 0.02
CA ASP A 257 -4.17 13.62 0.35
C ASP A 257 -3.96 14.61 1.51
N GLY A 258 -3.31 14.16 2.58
CA GLY A 258 -3.13 14.90 3.83
C GLY A 258 -4.25 14.70 4.85
N GLU A 259 -5.31 13.99 4.53
CA GLU A 259 -6.41 13.72 5.46
C GLU A 259 -6.02 12.67 6.52
N SER A 260 -6.59 12.82 7.71
CA SER A 260 -6.40 11.91 8.84
C SER A 260 -7.72 11.32 9.29
N LEU A 261 -7.77 10.00 9.40
CA LEU A 261 -8.91 9.24 9.89
C LEU A 261 -8.62 8.72 11.30
N THR A 262 -9.61 8.73 12.19
CA THR A 262 -9.49 8.22 13.57
C THR A 262 -10.44 7.05 13.79
N PHE A 263 -9.94 5.99 14.40
CA PHE A 263 -10.64 4.75 14.68
C PHE A 263 -10.55 4.36 16.15
#